data_f29f73c236be71d00d3060e5f3695cf4
#
_entry.id   f29f73c236be71d00d3060e5f3695cf4
#
_cell.length_a   1.000
_cell.length_b   1.000
_cell.length_c   1.000
_cell.angle_alpha   90.00
_cell.angle_beta   90.00
_cell.angle_gamma   90.00
#
_symmetry.space_group_name_H-M   'P 1'
#
loop_
_entity.id
_entity.type
_entity.pdbx_description
1 polymer ?
#
loop_
_entity_poly.entity_id
_entity_poly.type
_entity_poly.pdbx_seq_one_letter_code
_entity_poly.pdbx_strand_id
1 'polypeptide(L)'
;MATGIGTAKMILCGEHAVVYGEPAISVPFTQAIVTTNVETSTKTKFSSAFFTGYLENMPDFLAGIKALVVDVLNEIGKGESVSIHVTSGVPIGRGLGSSAAVATSIARGLYKYFNQELGSKKLLAIVNAAEKIAHGNASGVDAITVVSEKPVWYERDRKLEIMHFPKKITFVVADTGVPSETRDAVKDVQILYKENQAEIGKIIHQLGDISRE
;
A
#
# COMPACT_ATOMS: atom_id res chain seq x y z
N MET A 1 -20.65 14.29 3.20
CA MET A 1 -20.10 12.98 2.85
C MET A 1 -19.10 13.14 1.72
N ALA A 2 -17.93 12.52 1.85
CA ALA A 2 -16.91 12.46 0.79
C ALA A 2 -16.40 11.03 0.63
N THR A 3 -16.03 10.66 -0.59
CA THR A 3 -15.55 9.31 -0.90
C THR A 3 -14.13 9.39 -1.45
N GLY A 4 -13.23 8.60 -0.86
CA GLY A 4 -11.89 8.33 -1.36
C GLY A 4 -11.78 6.90 -1.91
N ILE A 5 -10.95 6.70 -2.91
CA ILE A 5 -10.73 5.42 -3.57
C ILE A 5 -9.22 5.11 -3.60
N GLY A 6 -8.87 3.86 -3.31
CA GLY A 6 -7.54 3.30 -3.52
C GLY A 6 -7.65 2.02 -4.35
N THR A 7 -6.77 1.83 -5.31
CA THR A 7 -6.72 0.63 -6.15
C THR A 7 -5.75 -0.40 -5.59
N ALA A 8 -5.95 -1.67 -5.90
CA ALA A 8 -4.95 -2.69 -5.65
C ALA A 8 -3.75 -2.57 -6.62
N LYS A 9 -2.71 -3.36 -6.41
CA LYS A 9 -1.54 -3.49 -7.30
C LYS A 9 -1.14 -4.95 -7.45
N MET A 10 -0.31 -5.23 -8.44
CA MET A 10 0.38 -6.52 -8.60
C MET A 10 1.86 -6.25 -8.91
N ILE A 11 2.74 -7.08 -8.40
CA ILE A 11 4.14 -7.13 -8.85
C ILE A 11 4.21 -8.18 -9.96
N LEU A 12 4.71 -7.81 -11.12
CA LEU A 12 4.91 -8.72 -12.25
C LEU A 12 6.22 -9.49 -12.13
N CYS A 13 7.28 -8.82 -11.66
CA CYS A 13 8.58 -9.42 -11.39
C CYS A 13 9.36 -8.56 -10.38
N GLY A 14 10.37 -9.17 -9.74
CA GLY A 14 11.23 -8.48 -8.77
C GLY A 14 10.70 -8.46 -7.34
N GLU A 15 9.62 -9.20 -7.00
CA GLU A 15 9.20 -9.40 -5.62
C GLU A 15 10.35 -10.03 -4.82
N HIS A 16 10.40 -9.78 -3.53
CA HIS A 16 11.52 -10.06 -2.63
C HIS A 16 12.82 -9.34 -3.00
N ALA A 17 13.28 -9.41 -4.27
CA ALA A 17 14.54 -8.80 -4.72
C ALA A 17 14.55 -7.26 -4.52
N VAL A 18 13.40 -6.61 -4.67
CA VAL A 18 13.24 -5.16 -4.46
C VAL A 18 13.58 -4.70 -3.03
N VAL A 19 13.45 -5.58 -2.03
CA VAL A 19 13.83 -5.28 -0.65
C VAL A 19 15.36 -5.11 -0.51
N TYR A 20 16.10 -5.75 -1.41
CA TYR A 20 17.57 -5.75 -1.48
C TYR A 20 18.13 -4.77 -2.53
N GLY A 21 17.29 -3.89 -3.06
CA GLY A 21 17.71 -2.84 -3.99
C GLY A 21 17.74 -3.26 -5.46
N GLU A 22 17.23 -4.44 -5.79
CA GLU A 22 17.03 -4.87 -7.16
C GLU A 22 15.73 -4.28 -7.74
N PRO A 23 15.58 -4.17 -9.08
CA PRO A 23 14.39 -3.62 -9.67
C PRO A 23 13.17 -4.53 -9.50
N ALA A 24 11.99 -3.89 -9.44
CA ALA A 24 10.70 -4.55 -9.56
C ALA A 24 9.81 -3.82 -10.56
N ILE A 25 8.98 -4.57 -11.27
CA ILE A 25 7.91 -4.03 -12.12
C ILE A 25 6.58 -4.30 -11.43
N SER A 26 5.84 -3.22 -11.17
CA SER A 26 4.53 -3.30 -10.53
C SER A 26 3.48 -2.56 -11.35
N VAL A 27 2.27 -3.09 -11.35
CA VAL A 27 1.14 -2.54 -12.12
C VAL A 27 -0.08 -2.34 -11.23
N PRO A 28 -0.90 -1.30 -11.45
CA PRO A 28 -2.16 -1.14 -10.74
C PRO A 28 -3.14 -2.26 -11.13
N PHE A 29 -3.90 -2.74 -10.16
CA PHE A 29 -4.98 -3.70 -10.36
C PHE A 29 -6.31 -3.04 -10.04
N THR A 30 -6.88 -2.36 -11.04
CA THR A 30 -8.04 -1.49 -10.90
C THR A 30 -9.37 -2.21 -10.73
N GLN A 31 -9.41 -3.54 -10.95
CA GLN A 31 -10.60 -4.37 -10.71
C GLN A 31 -10.89 -4.59 -9.23
N ALA A 32 -9.89 -4.43 -8.37
CA ALA A 32 -10.05 -4.52 -6.94
C ALA A 32 -9.76 -3.14 -6.31
N ILE A 33 -10.76 -2.58 -5.65
CA ILE A 33 -10.70 -1.24 -5.07
C ILE A 33 -11.04 -1.26 -3.58
N VAL A 34 -10.52 -0.26 -2.88
CA VAL A 34 -10.95 0.11 -1.53
C VAL A 34 -11.67 1.45 -1.61
N THR A 35 -12.81 1.53 -0.97
CA THR A 35 -13.61 2.75 -0.87
C THR A 35 -13.67 3.20 0.57
N THR A 36 -13.41 4.47 0.83
CA THR A 36 -13.55 5.10 2.13
C THR A 36 -14.58 6.21 2.05
N ASN A 37 -15.64 6.11 2.86
CA ASN A 37 -16.63 7.16 3.04
C ASN A 37 -16.32 7.93 4.33
N VAL A 38 -16.31 9.26 4.24
CA VAL A 38 -16.07 10.17 5.36
C VAL A 38 -17.28 11.06 5.55
N GLU A 39 -17.78 11.11 6.79
CA GLU A 39 -18.98 11.87 7.18
C GLU A 39 -18.73 12.62 8.48
N THR A 40 -19.53 13.66 8.75
CA THR A 40 -19.52 14.38 10.03
C THR A 40 -19.90 13.43 11.18
N SER A 41 -19.23 13.57 12.32
CA SER A 41 -19.54 12.84 13.54
C SER A 41 -19.24 13.67 14.78
N THR A 42 -19.88 13.37 15.90
CA THR A 42 -19.60 14.02 17.21
C THR A 42 -18.32 13.53 17.86
N LYS A 43 -17.86 12.32 17.48
CA LYS A 43 -16.56 11.74 17.90
C LYS A 43 -15.98 11.01 16.71
N THR A 44 -14.66 11.01 16.58
CA THR A 44 -14.02 10.29 15.48
C THR A 44 -14.18 8.78 15.64
N LYS A 45 -14.82 8.16 14.63
CA LYS A 45 -15.11 6.74 14.54
C LYS A 45 -14.46 6.15 13.31
N PHE A 46 -14.11 4.88 13.42
CA PHE A 46 -13.59 4.09 12.32
C PHE A 46 -14.37 2.77 12.20
N SER A 47 -14.70 2.39 10.99
CA SER A 47 -15.41 1.14 10.68
C SER A 47 -14.80 0.47 9.45
N SER A 48 -14.49 -0.81 9.58
CA SER A 48 -14.02 -1.70 8.52
C SER A 48 -14.44 -3.13 8.81
N ALA A 49 -14.06 -4.08 7.95
CA ALA A 49 -14.30 -5.50 8.20
C ALA A 49 -13.59 -6.05 9.47
N PHE A 50 -12.57 -5.34 10.00
CA PHE A 50 -11.77 -5.81 11.14
C PHE A 50 -12.03 -5.10 12.45
N PHE A 51 -12.60 -3.91 12.39
CA PHE A 51 -12.82 -3.09 13.58
C PHE A 51 -13.93 -2.07 13.33
N THR A 52 -14.78 -1.90 14.32
CA THR A 52 -15.78 -0.83 14.38
C THR A 52 -15.78 -0.23 15.79
N GLY A 53 -15.51 1.07 15.87
CA GLY A 53 -15.45 1.77 17.16
C GLY A 53 -14.87 3.17 17.06
N TYR A 54 -14.51 3.74 18.20
CA TYR A 54 -13.81 5.02 18.25
C TYR A 54 -12.35 4.87 17.83
N LEU A 55 -11.80 5.88 17.17
CA LEU A 55 -10.40 5.88 16.69
C LEU A 55 -9.39 5.60 17.80
N GLU A 56 -9.63 6.13 18.99
CA GLU A 56 -8.78 5.91 20.18
C GLU A 56 -8.64 4.44 20.57
N ASN A 57 -9.69 3.63 20.33
CA ASN A 57 -9.77 2.22 20.68
C ASN A 57 -9.33 1.28 19.54
N MET A 58 -8.76 1.83 18.45
CA MET A 58 -8.26 0.98 17.36
C MET A 58 -7.13 0.06 17.86
N PRO A 59 -7.18 -1.24 17.49
CA PRO A 59 -6.18 -2.22 17.89
C PRO A 59 -4.83 -2.00 17.21
N ASP A 60 -3.76 -2.51 17.82
CA ASP A 60 -2.37 -2.30 17.40
C ASP A 60 -2.07 -2.76 15.97
N PHE A 61 -2.73 -3.79 15.48
CA PHE A 61 -2.54 -4.23 14.10
C PHE A 61 -3.04 -3.21 13.06
N LEU A 62 -3.82 -2.20 13.47
CA LEU A 62 -4.22 -1.05 12.66
C LEU A 62 -3.45 0.24 13.01
N ALA A 63 -2.33 0.14 13.74
CA ALA A 63 -1.56 1.31 14.20
C ALA A 63 -1.14 2.24 13.05
N GLY A 64 -0.76 1.72 11.88
CA GLY A 64 -0.43 2.53 10.72
C GLY A 64 -1.61 3.36 10.21
N ILE A 65 -2.79 2.76 10.14
CA ILE A 65 -4.03 3.46 9.76
C ILE A 65 -4.47 4.46 10.82
N LYS A 66 -4.37 4.10 12.11
CA LYS A 66 -4.66 5.01 13.21
C LYS A 66 -3.76 6.25 13.14
N ALA A 67 -2.46 6.07 12.98
CA ALA A 67 -1.51 7.16 12.85
C ALA A 67 -1.84 8.07 11.65
N LEU A 68 -2.09 7.48 10.46
CA LEU A 68 -2.49 8.22 9.28
C LEU A 68 -3.71 9.11 9.55
N VAL A 69 -4.77 8.57 10.16
CA VAL A 69 -5.99 9.33 10.44
C VAL A 69 -5.71 10.46 11.43
N VAL A 70 -4.95 10.17 12.50
CA VAL A 70 -4.58 11.19 13.51
C VAL A 70 -3.76 12.32 12.88
N ASP A 71 -2.74 11.98 12.10
CA ASP A 71 -1.84 12.96 11.47
C ASP A 71 -2.60 13.86 10.47
N VAL A 72 -3.44 13.26 9.63
CA VAL A 72 -4.26 14.02 8.68
C VAL A 72 -5.28 14.91 9.40
N LEU A 73 -5.97 14.40 10.42
CA LEU A 73 -6.91 15.22 11.20
C LEU A 73 -6.22 16.36 11.94
N ASN A 74 -5.02 16.15 12.48
CA ASN A 74 -4.22 17.20 13.10
C ASN A 74 -3.80 18.28 12.10
N GLU A 75 -3.48 17.88 10.87
CA GLU A 75 -3.03 18.80 9.83
C GLU A 75 -4.18 19.63 9.23
N ILE A 76 -5.28 18.98 8.85
CA ILE A 76 -6.36 19.63 8.08
C ILE A 76 -7.73 19.59 8.73
N GLY A 77 -7.92 18.83 9.81
CA GLY A 77 -9.23 18.56 10.42
C GLY A 77 -9.80 19.70 11.28
N LYS A 78 -9.00 20.72 11.62
CA LYS A 78 -9.42 21.91 12.39
C LYS A 78 -10.23 21.60 13.66
N GLY A 79 -9.96 20.43 14.29
CA GLY A 79 -10.69 19.97 15.48
C GLY A 79 -12.03 19.29 15.21
N GLU A 80 -12.41 19.12 13.95
CA GLU A 80 -13.62 18.39 13.59
C GLU A 80 -13.45 16.87 13.80
N SER A 81 -14.53 16.23 14.23
CA SER A 81 -14.62 14.77 14.34
C SER A 81 -15.37 14.17 13.14
N VAL A 82 -14.91 13.03 12.67
CA VAL A 82 -15.47 12.36 11.49
C VAL A 82 -15.78 10.89 11.74
N SER A 83 -16.71 10.33 10.98
CA SER A 83 -16.92 8.90 10.85
C SER A 83 -16.28 8.44 9.55
N ILE A 84 -15.38 7.47 9.64
CA ILE A 84 -14.62 6.91 8.52
C ILE A 84 -15.09 5.46 8.33
N HIS A 85 -15.68 5.16 7.20
CA HIS A 85 -16.14 3.81 6.85
C HIS A 85 -15.36 3.28 5.65
N VAL A 86 -14.63 2.17 5.83
CA VAL A 86 -13.78 1.53 4.82
C VAL A 86 -14.42 0.24 4.35
N THR A 87 -14.65 0.14 3.04
CA THR A 87 -15.08 -1.08 2.36
C THR A 87 -14.00 -1.51 1.38
N SER A 88 -13.52 -2.75 1.52
CA SER A 88 -12.46 -3.29 0.65
C SER A 88 -12.98 -4.41 -0.23
N GLY A 89 -12.81 -4.26 -1.54
CA GLY A 89 -12.91 -5.34 -2.52
C GLY A 89 -11.55 -6.00 -2.83
N VAL A 90 -10.48 -5.57 -2.15
CA VAL A 90 -9.15 -6.16 -2.32
C VAL A 90 -9.00 -7.36 -1.40
N PRO A 91 -8.74 -8.57 -1.92
CA PRO A 91 -8.50 -9.75 -1.10
C PRO A 91 -7.27 -9.56 -0.21
N ILE A 92 -7.41 -9.96 1.06
CA ILE A 92 -6.36 -9.80 2.07
C ILE A 92 -5.39 -10.96 2.02
N GLY A 93 -4.09 -10.69 2.29
CA GLY A 93 -3.06 -11.72 2.30
C GLY A 93 -2.80 -12.35 0.93
N ARG A 94 -2.95 -11.56 -0.16
CA ARG A 94 -2.72 -12.01 -1.55
C ARG A 94 -1.63 -11.21 -2.25
N GLY A 95 -0.84 -10.43 -1.54
CA GLY A 95 0.21 -9.60 -2.14
C GLY A 95 -0.30 -8.46 -3.02
N LEU A 96 -1.60 -8.13 -2.95
CA LEU A 96 -2.27 -7.14 -3.81
C LEU A 96 -2.17 -5.70 -3.29
N GLY A 97 -1.31 -5.41 -2.30
CA GLY A 97 -1.11 -4.06 -1.76
C GLY A 97 -2.33 -3.50 -1.02
N SER A 98 -3.11 -4.37 -0.34
CA SER A 98 -4.33 -3.99 0.36
C SER A 98 -4.10 -2.89 1.39
N SER A 99 -3.02 -2.93 2.16
CA SER A 99 -2.68 -1.93 3.17
C SER A 99 -2.49 -0.54 2.54
N ALA A 100 -1.66 -0.44 1.51
CA ALA A 100 -1.42 0.80 0.77
C ALA A 100 -2.70 1.33 0.11
N ALA A 101 -3.56 0.44 -0.42
CA ALA A 101 -4.85 0.81 -1.01
C ALA A 101 -5.81 1.39 0.04
N VAL A 102 -5.87 0.79 1.24
CA VAL A 102 -6.65 1.30 2.39
C VAL A 102 -6.12 2.67 2.80
N ALA A 103 -4.82 2.80 3.04
CA ALA A 103 -4.20 4.08 3.41
C ALA A 103 -4.48 5.18 2.38
N THR A 104 -4.34 4.85 1.08
CA THR A 104 -4.63 5.78 -0.03
C THR A 104 -6.09 6.21 -0.05
N SER A 105 -7.03 5.28 0.10
CA SER A 105 -8.46 5.58 0.08
C SER A 105 -8.86 6.48 1.26
N ILE A 106 -8.32 6.24 2.45
CA ILE A 106 -8.59 7.05 3.65
C ILE A 106 -8.03 8.46 3.47
N ALA A 107 -6.76 8.60 3.05
CA ALA A 107 -6.16 9.91 2.84
C ALA A 107 -6.95 10.74 1.80
N ARG A 108 -7.29 10.14 0.66
CA ARG A 108 -8.10 10.79 -0.38
C ARG A 108 -9.49 11.18 0.14
N GLY A 109 -10.13 10.32 0.92
CA GLY A 109 -11.45 10.57 1.52
C GLY A 109 -11.43 11.75 2.49
N LEU A 110 -10.44 11.80 3.39
CA LEU A 110 -10.28 12.87 4.36
C LEU A 110 -9.97 14.21 3.70
N TYR A 111 -8.98 14.26 2.80
CA TYR A 111 -8.64 15.51 2.09
C TYR A 111 -9.84 16.05 1.29
N LYS A 112 -10.59 15.16 0.60
CA LYS A 112 -11.80 15.54 -0.11
C LYS A 112 -12.90 16.03 0.83
N TYR A 113 -13.06 15.42 2.02
CA TYR A 113 -14.04 15.84 3.01
C TYR A 113 -13.77 17.27 3.51
N PHE A 114 -12.50 17.57 3.78
CA PHE A 114 -12.08 18.91 4.25
C PHE A 114 -11.86 19.92 3.11
N ASN A 115 -12.20 19.59 1.86
CA ASN A 115 -11.99 20.42 0.68
C ASN A 115 -10.52 20.88 0.54
N GLN A 116 -9.58 19.98 0.82
CA GLN A 116 -8.14 20.23 0.68
C GLN A 116 -7.58 19.52 -0.53
N GLU A 117 -6.61 20.15 -1.21
CA GLU A 117 -5.87 19.51 -2.30
C GLU A 117 -4.86 18.49 -1.76
N LEU A 118 -4.80 17.34 -2.41
CA LEU A 118 -3.88 16.27 -2.09
C LEU A 118 -3.03 15.91 -3.30
N GLY A 119 -1.86 16.53 -3.41
CA GLY A 119 -0.89 16.20 -4.46
C GLY A 119 -0.26 14.81 -4.26
N SER A 120 0.13 14.16 -5.35
CA SER A 120 0.67 12.80 -5.34
C SER A 120 1.90 12.62 -4.43
N LYS A 121 2.78 13.63 -4.34
CA LYS A 121 3.95 13.61 -3.46
C LYS A 121 3.56 13.53 -1.98
N LYS A 122 2.57 14.34 -1.57
CA LYS A 122 2.05 14.34 -0.20
C LYS A 122 1.33 13.04 0.11
N LEU A 123 0.48 12.57 -0.80
CA LEU A 123 -0.22 11.30 -0.66
C LEU A 123 0.77 10.15 -0.48
N LEU A 124 1.82 10.09 -1.31
CA LEU A 124 2.86 9.06 -1.19
C LEU A 124 3.58 9.11 0.16
N ALA A 125 3.88 10.30 0.68
CA ALA A 125 4.50 10.45 1.99
C ALA A 125 3.58 9.92 3.11
N ILE A 126 2.29 10.23 3.07
CA ILE A 126 1.29 9.74 4.04
C ILE A 126 1.19 8.22 3.99
N VAL A 127 1.06 7.63 2.80
CA VAL A 127 0.94 6.18 2.64
C VAL A 127 2.21 5.46 3.11
N ASN A 128 3.40 5.96 2.73
CA ASN A 128 4.67 5.37 3.18
C ASN A 128 4.85 5.43 4.71
N ALA A 129 4.40 6.50 5.36
CA ALA A 129 4.45 6.61 6.82
C ALA A 129 3.56 5.53 7.48
N ALA A 130 2.35 5.33 6.99
CA ALA A 130 1.44 4.30 7.47
C ALA A 130 1.99 2.88 7.25
N GLU A 131 2.53 2.60 6.06
CA GLU A 131 3.16 1.31 5.71
C GLU A 131 4.39 1.02 6.59
N LYS A 132 5.20 2.02 6.88
CA LYS A 132 6.36 1.88 7.76
C LYS A 132 5.96 1.50 9.18
N ILE A 133 4.88 2.07 9.72
CA ILE A 133 4.36 1.71 11.04
C ILE A 133 3.79 0.28 11.03
N ALA A 134 3.04 -0.08 9.98
CA ALA A 134 2.38 -1.38 9.88
C ALA A 134 3.37 -2.54 9.66
N HIS A 135 4.41 -2.33 8.83
CA HIS A 135 5.27 -3.41 8.32
C HIS A 135 6.76 -3.23 8.65
N GLY A 136 7.17 -2.11 9.23
CA GLY A 136 8.58 -1.80 9.56
C GLY A 136 9.40 -1.50 8.31
N ASN A 137 9.81 -2.52 7.57
CA ASN A 137 10.72 -2.39 6.43
C ASN A 137 9.98 -2.55 5.09
N ALA A 138 9.01 -1.66 4.80
CA ALA A 138 8.33 -1.65 3.51
C ALA A 138 9.29 -1.27 2.37
N SER A 139 9.20 -1.94 1.22
CA SER A 139 10.02 -1.61 0.03
C SER A 139 9.66 -0.27 -0.60
N GLY A 140 8.41 0.17 -0.43
CA GLY A 140 7.85 1.37 -1.06
C GLY A 140 7.18 1.11 -2.42
N VAL A 141 7.39 -0.05 -3.03
CA VAL A 141 6.81 -0.37 -4.35
C VAL A 141 5.27 -0.38 -4.32
N ASP A 142 4.67 -0.87 -3.23
CA ASP A 142 3.23 -0.93 -3.06
C ASP A 142 2.63 0.48 -3.04
N ALA A 143 3.18 1.34 -2.18
CA ALA A 143 2.71 2.71 -2.03
C ALA A 143 2.81 3.50 -3.34
N ILE A 144 3.96 3.42 -4.04
CA ILE A 144 4.14 4.18 -5.27
C ILE A 144 3.22 3.72 -6.39
N THR A 145 2.99 2.40 -6.52
CA THR A 145 2.11 1.86 -7.57
C THR A 145 0.66 2.24 -7.31
N VAL A 146 0.18 2.09 -6.06
CA VAL A 146 -1.19 2.44 -5.67
C VAL A 146 -1.44 3.95 -5.81
N VAL A 147 -0.50 4.78 -5.39
CA VAL A 147 -0.64 6.25 -5.44
C VAL A 147 -0.58 6.78 -6.87
N SER A 148 0.33 6.27 -7.70
CA SER A 148 0.48 6.72 -9.09
C SER A 148 -0.61 6.18 -10.02
N GLU A 149 -1.21 5.04 -9.69
CA GLU A 149 -2.16 4.30 -10.52
C GLU A 149 -1.61 4.00 -11.93
N LYS A 150 -0.29 3.83 -12.01
CA LYS A 150 0.43 3.59 -13.26
C LYS A 150 1.39 2.42 -13.09
N PRO A 151 1.72 1.71 -14.17
CA PRO A 151 2.83 0.76 -14.16
C PRO A 151 4.12 1.47 -13.78
N VAL A 152 4.90 0.87 -12.89
CA VAL A 152 6.16 1.45 -12.40
C VAL A 152 7.29 0.44 -12.50
N TRP A 153 8.44 0.93 -12.95
CA TRP A 153 9.74 0.37 -12.65
C TRP A 153 10.27 1.00 -11.38
N TYR A 154 10.63 0.21 -10.41
CA TYR A 154 11.05 0.70 -9.11
C TYR A 154 12.31 0.00 -8.63
N GLU A 155 13.33 0.79 -8.32
CA GLU A 155 14.51 0.40 -7.56
C GLU A 155 14.55 1.21 -6.28
N ARG A 156 14.61 0.53 -5.14
CA ARG A 156 14.60 1.19 -3.84
C ARG A 156 15.77 2.18 -3.71
N ASP A 157 15.45 3.42 -3.32
CA ASP A 157 16.40 4.52 -3.11
C ASP A 157 17.27 4.89 -4.34
N ARG A 158 16.95 4.38 -5.51
CA ARG A 158 17.71 4.62 -6.75
C ARG A 158 16.86 5.19 -7.88
N LYS A 159 15.89 4.43 -8.37
CA LYS A 159 15.14 4.79 -9.58
C LYS A 159 13.65 4.52 -9.44
N LEU A 160 12.86 5.50 -9.86
CA LEU A 160 11.43 5.36 -10.09
C LEU A 160 11.13 5.83 -11.50
N GLU A 161 10.52 4.98 -12.30
CA GLU A 161 10.11 5.31 -13.66
C GLU A 161 8.67 4.85 -13.90
N ILE A 162 7.85 5.74 -14.40
CA ILE A 162 6.51 5.40 -14.89
C ILE A 162 6.66 4.71 -16.23
N MET A 163 6.19 3.47 -16.30
CA MET A 163 6.27 2.66 -17.51
C MET A 163 5.07 2.89 -18.42
N HIS A 164 5.34 2.80 -19.71
CA HIS A 164 4.31 2.83 -20.75
C HIS A 164 4.42 1.55 -21.58
N PHE A 165 3.41 0.70 -21.53
CA PHE A 165 3.38 -0.46 -22.40
C PHE A 165 3.02 -0.04 -23.82
N PRO A 166 3.83 -0.40 -24.83
CA PRO A 166 3.63 0.04 -26.22
C PRO A 166 2.40 -0.59 -26.88
N LYS A 167 1.88 -1.65 -26.30
CA LYS A 167 0.68 -2.38 -26.76
C LYS A 167 -0.25 -2.66 -25.57
N LYS A 168 -1.53 -2.85 -25.87
CA LYS A 168 -2.50 -3.33 -24.88
C LYS A 168 -2.13 -4.76 -24.47
N ILE A 169 -1.85 -4.94 -23.19
CA ILE A 169 -1.56 -6.26 -22.58
C ILE A 169 -2.77 -6.64 -21.74
N THR A 170 -3.21 -7.89 -21.85
CA THR A 170 -4.26 -8.47 -21.02
C THR A 170 -3.65 -9.42 -20.02
N PHE A 171 -3.84 -9.15 -18.73
CA PHE A 171 -3.43 -10.07 -17.66
C PHE A 171 -4.66 -10.86 -17.18
N VAL A 172 -4.48 -12.16 -16.97
CA VAL A 172 -5.44 -13.01 -16.29
C VAL A 172 -4.89 -13.30 -14.89
N VAL A 173 -5.63 -12.89 -13.88
CA VAL A 173 -5.23 -13.06 -12.48
C VAL A 173 -6.05 -14.16 -11.85
N ALA A 174 -5.38 -15.15 -11.25
CA ALA A 174 -6.01 -16.23 -10.50
C ALA A 174 -5.56 -16.19 -9.05
N ASP A 175 -6.50 -16.31 -8.13
CA ASP A 175 -6.24 -16.42 -6.70
C ASP A 175 -6.15 -17.91 -6.32
N THR A 176 -5.06 -18.31 -5.66
CA THR A 176 -4.87 -19.67 -5.16
C THR A 176 -5.81 -20.04 -4.02
N GLY A 177 -6.48 -19.05 -3.42
CA GLY A 177 -7.32 -19.23 -2.25
C GLY A 177 -6.53 -19.39 -0.92
N VAL A 178 -5.19 -19.47 -0.98
CA VAL A 178 -4.33 -19.64 0.21
C VAL A 178 -3.83 -18.28 0.68
N PRO A 179 -4.22 -17.79 1.88
CA PRO A 179 -3.66 -16.57 2.43
C PRO A 179 -2.17 -16.73 2.72
N SER A 180 -1.40 -15.71 2.40
CA SER A 180 0.02 -15.63 2.72
C SER A 180 0.31 -14.25 3.26
N GLU A 181 0.96 -14.17 4.42
CA GLU A 181 1.44 -12.90 4.92
C GLU A 181 2.76 -12.55 4.24
N THR A 182 2.76 -11.49 3.43
CA THR A 182 3.96 -10.98 2.76
C THR A 182 5.10 -10.77 3.76
N ARG A 183 4.78 -10.39 4.99
CA ARG A 183 5.73 -10.19 6.08
C ARG A 183 6.51 -11.46 6.42
N ASP A 184 5.83 -12.60 6.50
CA ASP A 184 6.47 -13.88 6.82
C ASP A 184 7.37 -14.35 5.69
N ALA A 185 6.89 -14.28 4.44
CA ALA A 185 7.69 -14.61 3.27
C ALA A 185 8.96 -13.74 3.15
N VAL A 186 8.85 -12.43 3.40
CA VAL A 186 10.02 -11.52 3.43
C VAL A 186 10.97 -11.89 4.57
N LYS A 187 10.46 -12.26 5.74
CA LYS A 187 11.27 -12.69 6.87
C LYS A 187 12.03 -13.98 6.59
N ASP A 188 11.39 -14.95 5.96
CA ASP A 188 12.03 -16.23 5.57
C ASP A 188 13.20 -15.99 4.60
N VAL A 189 13.00 -15.15 3.58
CA VAL A 189 14.10 -14.77 2.67
C VAL A 189 15.21 -14.04 3.42
N GLN A 190 14.89 -13.19 4.42
CA GLN A 190 15.90 -12.53 5.23
C GLN A 190 16.73 -13.51 6.07
N ILE A 191 16.11 -14.55 6.59
CA ILE A 191 16.81 -15.62 7.34
C ILE A 191 17.79 -16.33 6.40
N LEU A 192 17.31 -16.81 5.26
CA LEU A 192 18.13 -17.47 4.26
C LEU A 192 19.31 -16.59 3.80
N TYR A 193 19.05 -15.30 3.56
CA TYR A 193 20.09 -14.36 3.16
C TYR A 193 21.17 -14.18 4.23
N LYS A 194 20.79 -14.15 5.52
CA LYS A 194 21.76 -14.07 6.62
C LYS A 194 22.59 -15.34 6.77
N GLU A 195 21.99 -16.52 6.52
CA GLU A 195 22.66 -17.81 6.62
C GLU A 195 23.65 -18.05 5.47
N ASN A 196 23.31 -17.63 4.26
CA ASN A 196 24.18 -17.78 3.08
C ASN A 196 24.07 -16.59 2.12
N GLN A 197 24.70 -15.48 2.51
CA GLN A 197 24.67 -14.23 1.76
C GLN A 197 25.22 -14.35 0.34
N ALA A 198 26.24 -15.17 0.12
CA ALA A 198 26.90 -15.33 -1.18
C ALA A 198 25.97 -16.00 -2.21
N GLU A 199 25.30 -17.08 -1.81
CA GLU A 199 24.42 -17.86 -2.68
C GLU A 199 23.08 -17.14 -2.87
N ILE A 200 22.43 -16.76 -1.78
CA ILE A 200 21.12 -16.10 -1.83
C ILE A 200 21.23 -14.71 -2.48
N GLY A 201 22.33 -13.97 -2.21
CA GLY A 201 22.60 -12.69 -2.88
C GLY A 201 22.72 -12.85 -4.40
N LYS A 202 23.34 -13.92 -4.89
CA LYS A 202 23.40 -14.23 -6.31
C LYS A 202 22.01 -14.50 -6.91
N ILE A 203 21.17 -15.26 -6.19
CA ILE A 203 19.78 -15.54 -6.63
C ILE A 203 18.97 -14.25 -6.67
N ILE A 204 19.07 -13.41 -5.66
CA ILE A 204 18.39 -12.11 -5.60
C ILE A 204 18.80 -11.22 -6.78
N HIS A 205 20.10 -11.20 -7.12
CA HIS A 205 20.60 -10.45 -8.29
C HIS A 205 20.05 -11.02 -9.61
N GLN A 206 19.99 -12.34 -9.76
CA GLN A 206 19.38 -12.98 -10.94
C GLN A 206 17.89 -12.65 -11.09
N LEU A 207 17.14 -12.55 -9.98
CA LEU A 207 15.75 -12.06 -10.00
C LEU A 207 15.68 -10.60 -10.48
N GLY A 208 16.63 -9.77 -10.07
CA GLY A 208 16.78 -8.41 -10.58
C GLY A 208 17.06 -8.35 -12.08
N ASP A 209 17.88 -9.25 -12.60
CA ASP A 209 18.19 -9.34 -14.03
C ASP A 209 16.93 -9.64 -14.86
N ILE A 210 16.09 -10.57 -14.41
CA ILE A 210 14.78 -10.83 -15.05
C ILE A 210 13.92 -9.57 -15.17
N SER A 211 13.99 -8.69 -14.17
CA SER A 211 13.25 -7.42 -14.22
C SER A 211 13.87 -6.41 -15.19
N ARG A 212 15.15 -6.56 -15.55
CA ARG A 212 15.87 -5.67 -16.49
C ARG A 212 15.69 -6.08 -17.94
N GLU A 213 15.41 -7.35 -18.23
CA GLU A 213 15.10 -7.89 -19.56
C GLU A 213 13.67 -7.50 -20.02
#